data_7e0617e4554a6eec68522d623b0aea8d
#
_entry.id   7e0617e4554a6eec68522d623b0aea8d
#
_cell.length_a   1.000
_cell.length_b   1.000
_cell.length_c   1.000
_cell.angle_alpha   90.00
_cell.angle_beta   90.00
_cell.angle_gamma   90.00
#
_symmetry.space_group_name_H-M   'P 1'
#
loop_
_entity.id
_entity.type
_entity.pdbx_description
1 polymer ?
#
loop_
_entity_poly.entity_id
_entity_poly.type
_entity_poly.pdbx_seq_one_letter_code
_entity_poly.pdbx_strand_id
1 'polypeptide(L)'
;MLEKVRTYWETKPIIIITLLAVMFRLLAAVFAKGYGMHDDHFQIIEIAQAWVDGKKVWLDTPGTIVRSLIYPGIHYLLFVMLENLGITDPQIKMTFVRVLHALYSTLMVIFGYFLTRNISNLKTARKVGMLLATFWILPFMSVRNLVEVVCIPPMIIGFYFAMKKDKEKNWFIAGILFGISFIIRYQVLIFIGGVGLVLLFQKKLRMAAVYTVGILASTFLIEGVVNIIAWKSPVNPFINFILDNIRNRYNYITGPWYNYLLLISVGLIPPISFFLFYGILRSWKQYALLFWPIIIFLILHSYFPNKQERFILPILPLIIILGTVGWQQFIAKSVFWQKRKKWLKVSWIWFWILNIILLIPVTFTYSKKNRVETLYYLSSKKDINGIVWESQHRITPFIPIFYLNRDVPLYKYPATKSSQDLHAEIDSTGNPMPNYIIFLGEKEINKRILCFQKEFNTKLTLETKVNPSLIDAILYWLNPKGNVNQVSFVYKIL
;
A
#
# COMPACT_ATOMS: atom_id res chain seq x y z
N MET A 1 33.40 -19.26 0.86
CA MET A 1 32.20 -18.37 0.79
C MET A 1 31.16 -18.73 1.85
N LEU A 2 30.73 -20.00 1.95
CA LEU A 2 29.74 -20.48 2.94
C LEU A 2 30.15 -20.25 4.39
N GLU A 3 31.40 -20.48 4.75
CA GLU A 3 31.91 -20.21 6.12
C GLU A 3 31.83 -18.73 6.50
N LYS A 4 32.20 -17.82 5.59
CA LYS A 4 32.06 -16.37 5.81
C LYS A 4 30.60 -15.96 6.04
N VAL A 5 29.66 -16.50 5.24
CA VAL A 5 28.23 -16.26 5.41
C VAL A 5 27.75 -16.77 6.76
N ARG A 6 28.16 -17.96 7.17
CA ARG A 6 27.85 -18.53 8.49
C ARG A 6 28.39 -17.68 9.64
N THR A 7 29.62 -17.21 9.55
CA THR A 7 30.24 -16.32 10.54
C THR A 7 29.47 -15.00 10.64
N TYR A 8 29.13 -14.38 9.49
CA TYR A 8 28.30 -13.15 9.50
C TYR A 8 26.90 -13.40 10.07
N TRP A 9 26.27 -14.54 9.76
CA TRP A 9 24.98 -14.90 10.35
C TRP A 9 25.05 -15.03 11.87
N GLU A 10 26.14 -15.53 12.39
CA GLU A 10 26.32 -15.70 13.83
C GLU A 10 26.70 -14.40 14.54
N THR A 11 27.53 -13.56 13.92
CA THR A 11 28.10 -12.36 14.54
C THR A 11 27.33 -11.07 14.18
N LYS A 12 26.94 -10.90 12.92
CA LYS A 12 26.32 -9.68 12.37
C LYS A 12 25.11 -10.01 11.48
N PRO A 13 24.10 -10.74 11.96
CA PRO A 13 22.96 -11.21 11.14
C PRO A 13 22.19 -10.08 10.46
N ILE A 14 22.20 -8.88 11.03
CA ILE A 14 21.52 -7.70 10.44
C ILE A 14 22.03 -7.41 9.03
N ILE A 15 23.29 -7.64 8.72
CA ILE A 15 23.85 -7.42 7.39
C ILE A 15 23.17 -8.33 6.37
N ILE A 16 23.11 -9.64 6.66
CA ILE A 16 22.47 -10.62 5.77
C ILE A 16 20.99 -10.33 5.62
N ILE A 17 20.30 -10.02 6.71
CA ILE A 17 18.87 -9.68 6.72
C ILE A 17 18.61 -8.43 5.87
N THR A 18 19.45 -7.39 6.01
CA THR A 18 19.31 -6.16 5.23
C THR A 18 19.58 -6.40 3.75
N LEU A 19 20.61 -7.17 3.41
CA LEU A 19 20.90 -7.52 2.02
C LEU A 19 19.76 -8.30 1.36
N LEU A 20 19.19 -9.28 2.05
CA LEU A 20 18.00 -10.00 1.58
C LEU A 20 16.79 -9.07 1.43
N ALA A 21 16.56 -8.18 2.40
CA ALA A 21 15.46 -7.23 2.34
C ALA A 21 15.60 -6.28 1.14
N VAL A 22 16.79 -5.72 0.91
CA VAL A 22 17.09 -4.86 -0.24
C VAL A 22 16.94 -5.63 -1.54
N MET A 23 17.51 -6.84 -1.62
CA MET A 23 17.43 -7.69 -2.82
C MET A 23 15.98 -7.93 -3.25
N PHE A 24 15.12 -8.48 -2.37
CA PHE A 24 13.73 -8.77 -2.74
C PHE A 24 12.92 -7.51 -3.05
N ARG A 25 13.19 -6.39 -2.37
CA ARG A 25 12.51 -5.12 -2.61
C ARG A 25 12.95 -4.47 -3.92
N LEU A 26 14.24 -4.54 -4.26
CA LEU A 26 14.73 -4.06 -5.57
C LEU A 26 14.22 -4.96 -6.70
N LEU A 27 14.18 -6.28 -6.53
CA LEU A 27 13.52 -7.17 -7.49
C LEU A 27 12.04 -6.77 -7.68
N ALA A 28 11.32 -6.53 -6.59
CA ALA A 28 9.95 -6.04 -6.68
C ALA A 28 9.86 -4.65 -7.35
N ALA A 29 10.81 -3.73 -7.11
CA ALA A 29 10.82 -2.43 -7.73
C ALA A 29 10.96 -2.50 -9.26
N VAL A 30 11.74 -3.45 -9.76
CA VAL A 30 11.96 -3.66 -11.20
C VAL A 30 10.78 -4.40 -11.84
N PHE A 31 10.35 -5.51 -11.25
CA PHE A 31 9.44 -6.46 -11.87
C PHE A 31 7.97 -6.29 -11.44
N ALA A 32 7.69 -5.98 -10.18
CA ALA A 32 6.35 -5.78 -9.70
C ALA A 32 5.78 -4.41 -10.13
N LYS A 33 5.66 -4.21 -11.43
CA LYS A 33 5.06 -3.02 -12.04
C LYS A 33 3.55 -2.94 -11.78
N GLY A 34 2.92 -1.89 -12.29
CA GLY A 34 1.50 -1.64 -12.12
C GLY A 34 1.15 -1.12 -10.71
N TYR A 35 -0.06 -1.40 -10.25
CA TYR A 35 -0.55 -0.85 -9.00
C TYR A 35 -1.25 -1.91 -8.14
N GLY A 36 -1.13 -1.75 -6.82
CA GLY A 36 -1.85 -2.56 -5.85
C GLY A 36 -3.14 -1.88 -5.42
N MET A 37 -4.06 -2.65 -4.87
CA MET A 37 -5.34 -2.16 -4.34
C MET A 37 -6.19 -1.42 -5.37
N HIS A 38 -6.89 -0.37 -5.02
CA HIS A 38 -7.77 0.38 -5.91
C HIS A 38 -7.08 1.62 -6.51
N ASP A 39 -7.75 2.74 -6.54
CA ASP A 39 -7.34 4.04 -7.08
C ASP A 39 -6.33 4.81 -6.21
N ASP A 40 -6.24 4.47 -4.92
CA ASP A 40 -5.38 5.20 -3.97
C ASP A 40 -3.91 5.34 -4.38
N HIS A 41 -3.41 4.34 -5.11
CA HIS A 41 -2.06 4.40 -5.68
C HIS A 41 -1.91 5.60 -6.64
N PHE A 42 -2.95 5.86 -7.46
CA PHE A 42 -2.91 6.90 -8.49
C PHE A 42 -3.31 8.28 -7.98
N GLN A 43 -4.20 8.37 -6.99
CA GLN A 43 -4.56 9.67 -6.42
C GLN A 43 -3.34 10.50 -5.99
N ILE A 44 -2.26 9.84 -5.58
CA ILE A 44 -1.02 10.53 -5.20
C ILE A 44 -0.21 10.96 -6.42
N ILE A 45 0.03 10.03 -7.36
CA ILE A 45 0.92 10.30 -8.51
C ILE A 45 0.25 11.16 -9.58
N GLU A 46 -1.06 11.00 -9.78
CA GLU A 46 -1.82 11.83 -10.74
C GLU A 46 -1.94 13.28 -10.25
N ILE A 47 -2.13 13.49 -8.94
CA ILE A 47 -2.09 14.84 -8.35
C ILE A 47 -0.69 15.45 -8.47
N ALA A 48 0.36 14.68 -8.15
CA ALA A 48 1.73 15.15 -8.28
C ALA A 48 2.07 15.55 -9.73
N GLN A 49 1.66 14.74 -10.71
CA GLN A 49 1.86 15.06 -12.13
C GLN A 49 1.02 16.27 -12.56
N ALA A 50 -0.23 16.36 -12.11
CA ALA A 50 -1.07 17.52 -12.39
C ALA A 50 -0.45 18.84 -11.89
N TRP A 51 0.24 18.81 -10.74
CA TRP A 51 0.99 19.97 -10.24
C TRP A 51 2.23 20.29 -11.09
N VAL A 52 2.92 19.28 -11.63
CA VAL A 52 4.02 19.48 -12.60
C VAL A 52 3.48 20.14 -13.86
N ASP A 53 2.29 19.74 -14.33
CA ASP A 53 1.60 20.30 -15.49
C ASP A 53 0.96 21.69 -15.21
N GLY A 54 1.20 22.28 -14.03
CA GLY A 54 0.67 23.60 -13.64
C GLY A 54 -0.80 23.61 -13.22
N LYS A 55 -1.46 22.42 -13.10
CA LYS A 55 -2.86 22.32 -12.67
C LYS A 55 -2.94 22.40 -11.14
N LYS A 56 -3.89 23.17 -10.59
CA LYS A 56 -4.06 23.38 -9.15
C LYS A 56 -5.00 22.36 -8.49
N VAL A 57 -5.04 21.13 -8.97
CA VAL A 57 -5.89 20.06 -8.41
C VAL A 57 -5.61 19.90 -6.91
N TRP A 58 -6.65 19.77 -6.10
CA TRP A 58 -6.66 19.80 -4.64
C TRP A 58 -6.34 21.16 -4.00
N LEU A 59 -5.58 22.01 -4.62
CA LEU A 59 -5.25 23.32 -4.04
C LEU A 59 -6.43 24.27 -4.06
N ASP A 60 -7.30 24.18 -5.09
CA ASP A 60 -8.47 25.06 -5.29
C ASP A 60 -9.75 24.55 -4.58
N THR A 61 -9.71 23.35 -3.98
CA THR A 61 -10.89 22.71 -3.37
C THR A 61 -10.65 22.23 -1.93
N PRO A 62 -10.33 23.12 -0.99
CA PRO A 62 -9.92 22.75 0.37
C PRO A 62 -10.97 21.98 1.17
N GLY A 63 -12.25 22.17 0.88
CA GLY A 63 -13.38 21.52 1.57
C GLY A 63 -13.56 20.03 1.25
N THR A 64 -12.91 19.52 0.19
CA THR A 64 -13.08 18.13 -0.27
C THR A 64 -11.86 17.24 0.01
N ILE A 65 -10.74 17.84 0.43
CA ILE A 65 -9.47 17.11 0.60
C ILE A 65 -9.48 16.37 1.93
N VAL A 66 -9.28 15.05 1.86
CA VAL A 66 -9.26 14.12 3.00
C VAL A 66 -7.87 13.51 3.22
N ARG A 67 -6.84 14.07 2.62
CA ARG A 67 -5.45 13.57 2.66
C ARG A 67 -4.46 14.70 2.80
N SER A 68 -3.30 14.39 3.41
CA SER A 68 -2.16 15.30 3.49
C SER A 68 -1.58 15.61 2.10
N LEU A 69 -1.17 16.87 1.88
CA LEU A 69 -0.44 17.29 0.67
C LEU A 69 1.04 16.85 0.69
N ILE A 70 1.57 16.41 1.82
CA ILE A 70 3.00 16.11 1.97
C ILE A 70 3.43 14.97 1.07
N TYR A 71 2.66 13.88 1.03
CA TYR A 71 3.06 12.72 0.25
C TYR A 71 2.96 12.96 -1.27
N PRO A 72 1.89 13.54 -1.85
CA PRO A 72 1.93 13.97 -3.25
C PRO A 72 2.98 15.05 -3.51
N GLY A 73 3.27 15.94 -2.54
CA GLY A 73 4.33 16.95 -2.66
C GLY A 73 5.73 16.35 -2.84
N ILE A 74 6.04 15.26 -2.14
CA ILE A 74 7.31 14.53 -2.34
C ILE A 74 7.40 13.97 -3.77
N HIS A 75 6.30 13.43 -4.31
CA HIS A 75 6.25 12.94 -5.69
C HIS A 75 6.35 14.07 -6.70
N TYR A 76 5.70 15.21 -6.45
CA TYR A 76 5.83 16.42 -7.25
C TYR A 76 7.30 16.86 -7.39
N LEU A 77 8.01 16.98 -6.27
CA LEU A 77 9.44 17.36 -6.29
C LEU A 77 10.28 16.33 -7.06
N LEU A 78 10.02 15.05 -6.89
CA LEU A 78 10.69 14.00 -7.65
C LEU A 78 10.39 14.10 -9.15
N PHE A 79 9.14 14.33 -9.55
CA PHE A 79 8.76 14.40 -10.96
C PHE A 79 9.31 15.67 -11.61
N VAL A 80 9.30 16.83 -10.93
CA VAL A 80 9.98 18.05 -11.41
C VAL A 80 11.46 17.80 -11.65
N MET A 81 12.13 17.14 -10.69
CA MET A 81 13.55 16.80 -10.83
C MET A 81 13.80 15.89 -12.05
N LEU A 82 12.98 14.86 -12.23
CA LEU A 82 13.12 13.91 -13.34
C LEU A 82 12.84 14.58 -14.69
N GLU A 83 11.82 15.44 -14.79
CA GLU A 83 11.51 16.17 -16.03
C GLU A 83 12.62 17.18 -16.41
N ASN A 84 13.19 17.86 -15.42
CA ASN A 84 14.35 18.73 -15.64
C ASN A 84 15.58 17.95 -16.14
N LEU A 85 15.66 16.65 -15.87
CA LEU A 85 16.69 15.75 -16.43
C LEU A 85 16.28 15.13 -17.77
N GLY A 86 15.15 15.55 -18.36
CA GLY A 86 14.61 15.02 -19.62
C GLY A 86 13.88 13.67 -19.49
N ILE A 87 13.60 13.20 -18.25
CA ILE A 87 12.91 11.93 -17.99
C ILE A 87 11.41 12.19 -17.85
N THR A 88 10.68 12.07 -18.97
CA THR A 88 9.23 12.28 -19.03
C THR A 88 8.44 10.98 -19.09
N ASP A 89 9.08 9.85 -19.40
CA ASP A 89 8.42 8.53 -19.52
C ASP A 89 7.80 8.08 -18.19
N PRO A 90 6.49 7.76 -18.14
CA PRO A 90 5.79 7.42 -16.91
C PRO A 90 6.24 6.09 -16.29
N GLN A 91 6.69 5.11 -17.10
CA GLN A 91 7.22 3.84 -16.58
C GLN A 91 8.58 4.05 -15.90
N ILE A 92 9.42 4.93 -16.45
CA ILE A 92 10.72 5.29 -15.87
C ILE A 92 10.49 6.07 -14.57
N LYS A 93 9.62 7.09 -14.55
CA LYS A 93 9.23 7.83 -13.33
C LYS A 93 8.77 6.87 -12.23
N MET A 94 7.87 5.94 -12.56
CA MET A 94 7.40 4.94 -11.60
C MET A 94 8.48 3.95 -11.16
N THR A 95 9.51 3.71 -11.96
CA THR A 95 10.65 2.89 -11.54
C THR A 95 11.45 3.60 -10.46
N PHE A 96 11.73 4.90 -10.60
CA PHE A 96 12.35 5.71 -9.54
C PHE A 96 11.52 5.70 -8.26
N VAL A 97 10.21 5.93 -8.36
CA VAL A 97 9.30 5.86 -7.20
C VAL A 97 9.40 4.52 -6.50
N ARG A 98 9.33 3.39 -7.24
CA ARG A 98 9.42 2.05 -6.66
C ARG A 98 10.78 1.77 -6.01
N VAL A 99 11.89 2.22 -6.61
CA VAL A 99 13.24 2.06 -6.03
C VAL A 99 13.36 2.84 -4.72
N LEU A 100 12.90 4.09 -4.68
CA LEU A 100 12.92 4.89 -3.46
C LEU A 100 12.07 4.23 -2.35
N HIS A 101 10.86 3.74 -2.68
CA HIS A 101 10.03 2.99 -1.73
C HIS A 101 10.70 1.68 -1.26
N ALA A 102 11.37 0.95 -2.14
CA ALA A 102 12.13 -0.25 -1.82
C ALA A 102 13.20 0.02 -0.76
N LEU A 103 14.01 1.06 -0.97
CA LEU A 103 15.06 1.45 -0.03
C LEU A 103 14.47 1.97 1.29
N TYR A 104 13.48 2.87 1.22
CA TYR A 104 12.80 3.43 2.38
C TYR A 104 12.14 2.35 3.26
N SER A 105 11.43 1.41 2.65
CA SER A 105 10.76 0.33 3.39
C SER A 105 11.73 -0.66 4.06
N THR A 106 12.99 -0.71 3.63
CA THR A 106 14.02 -1.51 4.28
C THR A 106 14.28 -1.05 5.73
N LEU A 107 14.02 0.22 6.04
CA LEU A 107 14.08 0.75 7.41
C LEU A 107 13.13 0.00 8.36
N MET A 108 11.95 -0.43 7.89
CA MET A 108 11.03 -1.27 8.67
C MET A 108 11.70 -2.58 9.11
N VAL A 109 12.49 -3.20 8.24
CA VAL A 109 13.19 -4.47 8.53
C VAL A 109 14.33 -4.25 9.53
N ILE A 110 15.14 -3.22 9.29
CA ILE A 110 16.30 -2.87 10.13
C ILE A 110 15.81 -2.53 11.55
N PHE A 111 14.86 -1.61 11.66
CA PHE A 111 14.37 -1.17 12.97
C PHE A 111 13.45 -2.20 13.64
N GLY A 112 12.72 -3.01 12.87
CA GLY A 112 11.99 -4.16 13.42
C GLY A 112 12.93 -5.20 14.03
N TYR A 113 14.08 -5.45 13.40
CA TYR A 113 15.14 -6.28 13.99
C TYR A 113 15.70 -5.66 15.26
N PHE A 114 16.06 -4.37 15.26
CA PHE A 114 16.60 -3.70 16.45
C PHE A 114 15.59 -3.59 17.58
N LEU A 115 14.32 -3.28 17.28
CA LEU A 115 13.23 -3.29 18.24
C LEU A 115 13.13 -4.67 18.92
N THR A 116 13.11 -5.73 18.12
CA THR A 116 13.04 -7.11 18.64
C THR A 116 14.26 -7.48 19.48
N ARG A 117 15.46 -7.08 19.05
CA ARG A 117 16.70 -7.32 19.81
C ARG A 117 16.68 -6.59 21.16
N ASN A 118 16.11 -5.38 21.19
CA ASN A 118 16.01 -4.57 22.41
C ASN A 118 15.04 -5.18 23.44
N ILE A 119 13.91 -5.73 22.99
CA ILE A 119 12.88 -6.30 23.87
C ILE A 119 13.01 -7.82 24.11
N SER A 120 13.90 -8.50 23.39
CA SER A 120 14.08 -9.96 23.50
C SER A 120 15.56 -10.33 23.36
N ASN A 121 15.92 -11.20 22.43
CA ASN A 121 17.28 -11.69 22.24
C ASN A 121 17.65 -11.80 20.75
N LEU A 122 18.93 -12.04 20.48
CA LEU A 122 19.49 -12.16 19.13
C LEU A 122 18.78 -13.22 18.28
N LYS A 123 18.46 -14.39 18.87
CA LYS A 123 17.80 -15.51 18.16
C LYS A 123 16.39 -15.12 17.69
N THR A 124 15.63 -14.42 18.52
CA THR A 124 14.30 -13.91 18.18
C THR A 124 14.40 -12.78 17.15
N ALA A 125 15.37 -11.86 17.30
CA ALA A 125 15.59 -10.77 16.36
C ALA A 125 15.96 -11.27 14.95
N ARG A 126 16.77 -12.34 14.85
CA ARG A 126 17.04 -13.01 13.56
C ARG A 126 15.76 -13.50 12.88
N LYS A 127 14.88 -14.19 13.64
CA LYS A 127 13.62 -14.71 13.10
C LYS A 127 12.72 -13.60 12.61
N VAL A 128 12.51 -12.56 13.42
CA VAL A 128 11.69 -11.39 13.04
C VAL A 128 12.28 -10.67 11.84
N GLY A 129 13.59 -10.41 11.84
CA GLY A 129 14.25 -9.78 10.70
C GLY A 129 14.09 -10.55 9.40
N MET A 130 14.23 -11.88 9.43
CA MET A 130 14.00 -12.75 8.26
C MET A 130 12.55 -12.69 7.82
N LEU A 131 11.57 -12.77 8.74
CA LEU A 131 10.15 -12.64 8.40
C LEU A 131 9.85 -11.28 7.76
N LEU A 132 10.32 -10.18 8.34
CA LEU A 132 10.11 -8.84 7.79
C LEU A 132 10.81 -8.63 6.44
N ALA A 133 11.95 -9.29 6.22
CA ALA A 133 12.70 -9.21 4.96
C ALA A 133 12.01 -9.97 3.83
N THR A 134 11.50 -11.19 4.10
CA THR A 134 11.10 -12.17 3.09
C THR A 134 9.69 -12.72 3.26
N PHE A 135 8.85 -12.13 4.10
CA PHE A 135 7.43 -12.50 4.17
C PHE A 135 6.76 -12.16 2.84
N TRP A 136 6.07 -13.13 2.26
CA TRP A 136 5.68 -13.18 0.84
C TRP A 136 5.04 -11.90 0.27
N ILE A 137 4.25 -11.18 1.05
CA ILE A 137 3.55 -9.97 0.58
C ILE A 137 4.37 -8.69 0.81
N LEU A 138 5.30 -8.67 1.78
CA LEU A 138 5.98 -7.45 2.19
C LEU A 138 6.86 -6.82 1.09
N PRO A 139 7.69 -7.57 0.34
CA PRO A 139 8.45 -6.98 -0.77
C PRO A 139 7.57 -6.35 -1.85
N PHE A 140 6.48 -7.03 -2.21
CA PHE A 140 5.51 -6.52 -3.18
C PHE A 140 4.81 -5.25 -2.70
N MET A 141 4.31 -5.25 -1.47
CA MET A 141 3.63 -4.07 -0.90
C MET A 141 4.60 -2.91 -0.65
N SER A 142 5.85 -3.20 -0.33
CA SER A 142 6.89 -2.21 -0.04
C SER A 142 7.17 -1.24 -1.20
N VAL A 143 6.89 -1.63 -2.43
CA VAL A 143 7.11 -0.81 -3.63
C VAL A 143 5.82 -0.16 -4.15
N ARG A 144 4.72 -0.32 -3.42
CA ARG A 144 3.42 0.29 -3.77
C ARG A 144 3.30 1.70 -3.20
N ASN A 145 2.73 2.56 -4.00
CA ASN A 145 2.48 3.96 -3.65
C ASN A 145 1.23 4.08 -2.74
N LEU A 146 1.27 3.40 -1.59
CA LEU A 146 0.18 3.31 -0.63
C LEU A 146 0.58 3.92 0.71
N VAL A 147 -0.18 4.89 1.19
CA VAL A 147 0.03 5.55 2.49
C VAL A 147 0.05 4.56 3.66
N GLU A 148 -0.68 3.45 3.54
CA GLU A 148 -0.72 2.34 4.49
C GLU A 148 0.63 1.65 4.68
N VAL A 149 1.44 1.64 3.66
CA VAL A 149 2.77 1.03 3.68
C VAL A 149 3.84 2.05 4.02
N VAL A 150 3.70 3.25 3.46
CA VAL A 150 4.67 4.34 3.64
C VAL A 150 4.71 4.86 5.09
N CYS A 151 3.61 4.78 5.84
CA CYS A 151 3.57 5.15 7.25
C CYS A 151 4.28 4.13 8.18
N ILE A 152 4.59 2.90 7.73
CA ILE A 152 5.15 1.84 8.57
C ILE A 152 6.58 2.13 9.05
N PRO A 153 7.55 2.52 8.20
CA PRO A 153 8.92 2.73 8.65
C PRO A 153 9.03 3.74 9.80
N PRO A 154 8.51 4.98 9.74
CA PRO A 154 8.60 5.90 10.86
C PRO A 154 7.85 5.40 12.10
N MET A 155 6.73 4.69 11.94
CA MET A 155 6.01 4.08 13.05
C MET A 155 6.86 3.02 13.77
N ILE A 156 7.52 2.11 13.05
CA ILE A 156 8.39 1.08 13.64
C ILE A 156 9.61 1.73 14.32
N ILE A 157 10.20 2.76 13.72
CA ILE A 157 11.31 3.51 14.33
C ILE A 157 10.81 4.21 15.60
N GLY A 158 9.59 4.78 15.57
CA GLY A 158 8.94 5.37 16.75
C GLY A 158 8.80 4.38 17.90
N PHE A 159 8.29 3.17 17.63
CA PHE A 159 8.22 2.10 18.62
C PHE A 159 9.61 1.66 19.13
N TYR A 160 10.62 1.61 18.24
CA TYR A 160 11.99 1.29 18.66
C TYR A 160 12.51 2.30 19.71
N PHE A 161 12.29 3.61 19.51
CA PHE A 161 12.69 4.64 20.48
C PHE A 161 11.82 4.59 21.75
N ALA A 162 10.52 4.40 21.64
CA ALA A 162 9.61 4.27 22.77
C ALA A 162 9.92 3.06 23.68
N MET A 163 10.47 1.99 23.10
CA MET A 163 10.87 0.77 23.83
C MET A 163 12.34 0.77 24.30
N LYS A 164 13.09 1.85 24.09
CA LYS A 164 14.42 2.06 24.68
C LYS A 164 14.29 2.46 26.16
N LYS A 165 15.45 2.75 26.79
CA LYS A 165 15.49 3.30 28.14
C LYS A 165 14.61 4.54 28.25
N ASP A 166 13.90 4.69 29.36
CA ASP A 166 13.02 5.83 29.69
C ASP A 166 13.82 7.15 29.81
N LYS A 167 14.17 7.73 28.64
CA LYS A 167 14.81 9.05 28.53
C LYS A 167 13.89 9.95 27.72
N GLU A 168 13.71 11.17 28.14
CA GLU A 168 12.91 12.18 27.45
C GLU A 168 13.27 12.30 25.96
N LYS A 169 14.58 12.33 25.64
CA LYS A 169 15.05 12.36 24.25
C LYS A 169 14.47 11.23 23.41
N ASN A 170 14.36 10.01 23.95
CA ASN A 170 13.80 8.88 23.21
C ASN A 170 12.29 9.06 22.96
N TRP A 171 11.57 9.57 23.95
CA TRP A 171 10.14 9.84 23.82
C TRP A 171 9.85 11.01 22.88
N PHE A 172 10.67 12.06 22.89
CA PHE A 172 10.58 13.15 21.93
C PHE A 172 10.79 12.67 20.49
N ILE A 173 11.85 11.87 20.26
CA ILE A 173 12.13 11.28 18.95
C ILE A 173 10.99 10.33 18.53
N ALA A 174 10.48 9.51 19.45
CA ALA A 174 9.33 8.66 19.18
C ALA A 174 8.12 9.50 18.76
N GLY A 175 7.84 10.59 19.48
CA GLY A 175 6.76 11.53 19.16
C GLY A 175 6.90 12.12 17.74
N ILE A 176 8.09 12.61 17.38
CA ILE A 176 8.36 13.13 16.02
C ILE A 176 8.06 12.06 14.97
N LEU A 177 8.53 10.84 15.16
CA LEU A 177 8.38 9.75 14.19
C LEU A 177 6.92 9.28 14.06
N PHE A 178 6.18 9.24 15.16
CA PHE A 178 4.75 8.99 15.14
C PHE A 178 3.97 10.12 14.46
N GLY A 179 4.36 11.38 14.67
CA GLY A 179 3.78 12.53 13.97
C GLY A 179 4.04 12.46 12.46
N ILE A 180 5.26 12.13 12.01
CA ILE A 180 5.56 11.90 10.60
C ILE A 180 4.70 10.77 10.03
N SER A 181 4.56 9.66 10.75
CA SER A 181 3.72 8.54 10.35
C SER A 181 2.24 8.95 10.24
N PHE A 182 1.75 9.78 11.17
CA PHE A 182 0.39 10.32 11.15
C PHE A 182 0.14 11.24 9.95
N ILE A 183 1.07 12.11 9.61
CA ILE A 183 0.97 12.99 8.43
C ILE A 183 0.78 12.17 7.14
N ILE A 184 1.46 11.03 7.03
CA ILE A 184 1.33 10.13 5.89
C ILE A 184 -0.04 9.43 5.92
N ARG A 185 -0.51 9.00 7.10
CA ARG A 185 -1.76 8.27 7.28
C ARG A 185 -2.42 8.61 8.62
N TYR A 186 -3.55 9.30 8.56
CA TYR A 186 -4.25 9.78 9.77
C TYR A 186 -4.70 8.67 10.73
N GLN A 187 -4.97 7.44 10.23
CA GLN A 187 -5.31 6.30 11.11
C GLN A 187 -4.18 5.90 12.06
N VAL A 188 -2.94 6.36 11.85
CA VAL A 188 -1.84 6.18 12.82
C VAL A 188 -2.15 6.83 14.17
N LEU A 189 -3.09 7.79 14.21
CA LEU A 189 -3.60 8.36 15.46
C LEU A 189 -4.04 7.28 16.47
N ILE A 190 -4.55 6.14 16.00
CA ILE A 190 -4.94 5.02 16.85
C ILE A 190 -3.72 4.44 17.59
N PHE A 191 -2.59 4.29 16.91
CA PHE A 191 -1.34 3.84 17.54
C PHE A 191 -0.80 4.89 18.51
N ILE A 192 -0.83 6.16 18.11
CA ILE A 192 -0.43 7.31 18.94
C ILE A 192 -1.24 7.33 20.23
N GLY A 193 -2.57 7.26 20.12
CA GLY A 193 -3.48 7.22 21.25
C GLY A 193 -3.26 6.01 22.14
N GLY A 194 -3.06 4.82 21.54
CA GLY A 194 -2.75 3.59 22.27
C GLY A 194 -1.47 3.68 23.10
N VAL A 195 -0.39 4.26 22.54
CA VAL A 195 0.86 4.51 23.28
C VAL A 195 0.62 5.54 24.39
N GLY A 196 -0.07 6.64 24.08
CA GLY A 196 -0.41 7.70 25.06
C GLY A 196 -1.22 7.15 26.25
N LEU A 197 -2.25 6.35 25.97
CA LEU A 197 -3.05 5.70 27.01
C LEU A 197 -2.19 4.82 27.92
N VAL A 198 -1.29 4.01 27.37
CA VAL A 198 -0.39 3.18 28.18
C VAL A 198 0.51 4.03 29.08
N LEU A 199 1.05 5.14 28.57
CA LEU A 199 1.86 6.06 29.38
C LEU A 199 1.05 6.68 30.52
N LEU A 200 -0.20 7.07 30.27
CA LEU A 200 -1.10 7.61 31.30
C LEU A 200 -1.42 6.57 32.38
N PHE A 201 -1.78 5.33 31.99
CA PHE A 201 -2.04 4.24 32.93
C PHE A 201 -0.79 3.85 33.75
N GLN A 202 0.40 3.99 33.15
CA GLN A 202 1.68 3.79 33.87
C GLN A 202 2.09 4.98 34.69
N LYS A 203 1.28 6.06 34.76
CA LYS A 203 1.57 7.33 35.45
C LYS A 203 2.87 8.01 35.00
N LYS A 204 3.30 7.76 33.74
CA LYS A 204 4.48 8.37 33.13
C LYS A 204 4.13 9.70 32.45
N LEU A 205 3.51 10.61 33.20
CA LEU A 205 2.95 11.88 32.69
C LEU A 205 3.98 12.74 31.95
N ARG A 206 5.20 12.85 32.53
CA ARG A 206 6.29 13.63 31.90
C ARG A 206 6.66 13.05 30.51
N MET A 207 6.76 11.72 30.40
CA MET A 207 7.06 11.07 29.14
C MET A 207 5.91 11.22 28.13
N ALA A 208 4.66 11.14 28.62
CA ALA A 208 3.49 11.41 27.81
C ALA A 208 3.48 12.85 27.27
N ALA A 209 3.82 13.84 28.10
CA ALA A 209 3.92 15.23 27.65
C ALA A 209 5.01 15.42 26.59
N VAL A 210 6.23 14.91 26.83
CA VAL A 210 7.36 14.99 25.88
C VAL A 210 7.03 14.30 24.56
N TYR A 211 6.38 13.14 24.63
CA TYR A 211 5.89 12.40 23.45
C TYR A 211 4.89 13.23 22.65
N THR A 212 3.91 13.83 23.32
CA THR A 212 2.89 14.68 22.68
C THR A 212 3.51 15.92 22.05
N VAL A 213 4.46 16.58 22.73
CA VAL A 213 5.20 17.72 22.15
C VAL A 213 5.92 17.32 20.86
N GLY A 214 6.57 16.15 20.82
CA GLY A 214 7.21 15.64 19.60
C GLY A 214 6.22 15.44 18.45
N ILE A 215 5.04 14.87 18.72
CA ILE A 215 3.97 14.68 17.74
C ILE A 215 3.48 16.03 17.21
N LEU A 216 3.09 16.93 18.10
CA LEU A 216 2.54 18.23 17.72
C LEU A 216 3.57 19.06 16.94
N ALA A 217 4.83 19.06 17.37
CA ALA A 217 5.90 19.77 16.68
C ALA A 217 6.08 19.26 15.25
N SER A 218 6.22 17.95 15.04
CA SER A 218 6.40 17.39 13.70
C SER A 218 5.16 17.58 12.82
N THR A 219 3.96 17.35 13.36
CA THR A 219 2.71 17.52 12.62
C THR A 219 2.49 18.98 12.21
N PHE A 220 2.70 19.92 13.14
CA PHE A 220 2.52 21.34 12.83
C PHE A 220 3.57 21.87 11.86
N LEU A 221 4.86 21.59 12.11
CA LEU A 221 5.95 22.12 11.29
C LEU A 221 5.96 21.54 9.85
N ILE A 222 5.57 20.29 9.68
CA ILE A 222 5.59 19.64 8.36
C ILE A 222 4.26 19.83 7.63
N GLU A 223 3.14 19.45 8.23
CA GLU A 223 1.83 19.49 7.57
C GLU A 223 1.07 20.78 7.86
N GLY A 224 1.04 21.24 9.11
CA GLY A 224 0.28 22.41 9.53
C GLY A 224 0.70 23.66 8.77
N VAL A 225 2.00 23.88 8.61
CA VAL A 225 2.55 25.02 7.84
C VAL A 225 2.13 24.94 6.38
N VAL A 226 2.24 23.77 5.74
CA VAL A 226 1.83 23.58 4.34
C VAL A 226 0.32 23.83 4.17
N ASN A 227 -0.49 23.32 5.08
CA ASN A 227 -1.94 23.51 5.06
C ASN A 227 -2.35 24.98 5.29
N ILE A 228 -1.63 25.71 6.15
CA ILE A 228 -1.85 27.17 6.34
C ILE A 228 -1.55 27.93 5.05
N ILE A 229 -0.44 27.60 4.37
CA ILE A 229 -0.07 28.25 3.11
C ILE A 229 -1.10 27.93 2.02
N ALA A 230 -1.50 26.66 1.89
CA ALA A 230 -2.42 26.22 0.84
C ALA A 230 -3.89 26.66 1.10
N TRP A 231 -4.36 26.55 2.36
CA TRP A 231 -5.79 26.65 2.66
C TRP A 231 -6.15 27.52 3.88
N LYS A 232 -5.18 28.26 4.43
CA LYS A 232 -5.37 29.14 5.61
C LYS A 232 -5.86 28.41 6.88
N SER A 233 -5.71 27.07 6.93
CA SER A 233 -6.11 26.26 8.09
C SER A 233 -5.13 25.10 8.28
N PRO A 234 -4.58 24.90 9.49
CA PRO A 234 -3.56 23.86 9.73
C PRO A 234 -4.12 22.43 9.74
N VAL A 235 -5.45 22.24 9.91
CA VAL A 235 -6.05 20.93 10.24
C VAL A 235 -7.17 20.50 9.29
N ASN A 236 -7.49 21.26 8.25
CA ASN A 236 -8.61 20.98 7.36
C ASN A 236 -8.62 19.55 6.79
N PRO A 237 -7.53 19.00 6.23
CA PRO A 237 -7.57 17.66 5.65
C PRO A 237 -7.89 16.59 6.69
N PHE A 238 -7.39 16.74 7.91
CA PHE A 238 -7.66 15.80 9.00
C PHE A 238 -9.13 15.85 9.46
N ILE A 239 -9.71 17.05 9.60
CA ILE A 239 -11.14 17.19 9.93
C ILE A 239 -12.00 16.61 8.81
N ASN A 240 -11.71 16.95 7.55
CA ASN A 240 -12.41 16.41 6.40
C ASN A 240 -12.32 14.89 6.33
N PHE A 241 -11.15 14.32 6.63
CA PHE A 241 -10.95 12.88 6.71
C PHE A 241 -11.87 12.22 7.75
N ILE A 242 -12.00 12.80 8.93
CA ILE A 242 -12.90 12.27 9.98
C ILE A 242 -14.35 12.34 9.50
N LEU A 243 -14.78 13.51 8.99
CA LEU A 243 -16.16 13.72 8.54
C LEU A 243 -16.52 12.82 7.36
N ASP A 244 -15.63 12.65 6.39
CA ASP A 244 -15.80 11.77 5.24
C ASP A 244 -15.98 10.30 5.67
N ASN A 245 -15.11 9.81 6.56
CA ASN A 245 -15.23 8.45 7.08
C ASN A 245 -16.53 8.21 7.85
N ILE A 246 -17.05 9.21 8.58
CA ILE A 246 -18.33 9.09 9.28
C ILE A 246 -19.50 9.08 8.28
N ARG A 247 -19.50 10.01 7.30
CA ARG A 247 -20.57 10.15 6.31
C ARG A 247 -20.63 8.97 5.36
N ASN A 248 -19.47 8.50 4.88
CA ASN A 248 -19.34 7.49 3.84
C ASN A 248 -19.09 6.07 4.38
N ARG A 249 -19.32 5.82 5.68
CA ARG A 249 -18.99 4.53 6.35
C ARG A 249 -19.62 3.28 5.73
N TYR A 250 -20.75 3.44 5.03
CA TYR A 250 -21.47 2.35 4.35
C TYR A 250 -21.40 2.40 2.83
N ASN A 251 -20.79 3.44 2.24
CA ASN A 251 -20.71 3.61 0.78
C ASN A 251 -19.62 2.73 0.14
N TYR A 252 -18.75 2.13 0.95
CA TYR A 252 -17.67 1.25 0.52
C TYR A 252 -18.00 -0.21 0.82
N ILE A 253 -17.09 -1.12 0.45
CA ILE A 253 -17.24 -2.56 0.74
C ILE A 253 -17.33 -2.76 2.26
N THR A 254 -18.47 -3.29 2.69
CA THR A 254 -18.71 -3.65 4.09
C THR A 254 -18.46 -5.13 4.31
N GLY A 255 -18.22 -5.52 5.57
CA GLY A 255 -17.98 -6.92 5.93
C GLY A 255 -18.12 -7.18 7.43
N PRO A 256 -18.12 -8.45 7.84
CA PRO A 256 -18.27 -8.81 9.24
C PRO A 256 -17.06 -8.36 10.07
N TRP A 257 -17.24 -8.19 11.38
CA TRP A 257 -16.19 -7.74 12.30
C TRP A 257 -14.95 -8.63 12.31
N TYR A 258 -15.09 -9.93 12.08
CA TYR A 258 -13.99 -10.90 12.09
C TYR A 258 -13.19 -10.95 10.77
N ASN A 259 -13.58 -10.21 9.74
CA ASN A 259 -12.96 -10.23 8.41
C ASN A 259 -11.44 -10.05 8.46
N TYR A 260 -10.97 -9.04 9.22
CA TYR A 260 -9.54 -8.79 9.36
C TYR A 260 -8.79 -9.89 10.12
N LEU A 261 -9.42 -10.53 11.11
CA LEU A 261 -8.82 -11.66 11.80
C LEU A 261 -8.62 -12.86 10.86
N LEU A 262 -9.61 -13.14 10.00
CA LEU A 262 -9.48 -14.17 8.97
C LEU A 262 -8.39 -13.83 7.96
N LEU A 263 -8.39 -12.59 7.46
CA LEU A 263 -7.41 -12.13 6.47
C LEU A 263 -5.98 -12.22 7.00
N ILE A 264 -5.74 -11.78 8.25
CA ILE A 264 -4.42 -11.89 8.91
C ILE A 264 -4.08 -13.37 9.17
N SER A 265 -5.05 -14.18 9.61
CA SER A 265 -4.82 -15.60 9.88
C SER A 265 -4.36 -16.35 8.65
N VAL A 266 -5.06 -16.16 7.52
CA VAL A 266 -4.73 -16.80 6.25
C VAL A 266 -3.41 -16.22 5.71
N GLY A 267 -3.26 -14.90 5.70
CA GLY A 267 -2.08 -14.22 5.18
C GLY A 267 -0.78 -14.62 5.89
N LEU A 268 -0.81 -14.81 7.21
CA LEU A 268 0.32 -15.25 8.02
C LEU A 268 0.55 -16.77 8.01
N ILE A 269 -0.17 -17.52 7.17
CA ILE A 269 -0.01 -18.95 6.88
C ILE A 269 -0.13 -19.81 8.15
N PRO A 270 -1.28 -20.46 8.40
CA PRO A 270 -1.43 -21.41 9.50
C PRO A 270 -0.42 -22.57 9.43
N PRO A 271 0.06 -23.11 10.56
CA PRO A 271 -0.33 -22.76 11.94
C PRO A 271 0.45 -21.59 12.54
N ILE A 272 1.40 -20.96 11.79
CA ILE A 272 2.24 -19.89 12.33
C ILE A 272 1.42 -18.67 12.73
N SER A 273 0.37 -18.32 11.99
CA SER A 273 -0.57 -17.26 12.38
C SER A 273 -1.13 -17.43 13.78
N PHE A 274 -1.55 -18.65 14.13
CA PHE A 274 -2.08 -18.95 15.48
C PHE A 274 -0.99 -18.85 16.55
N PHE A 275 0.24 -19.25 16.25
CA PHE A 275 1.36 -19.07 17.16
C PHE A 275 1.67 -17.61 17.43
N LEU A 276 1.58 -16.76 16.40
CA LEU A 276 1.79 -15.32 16.53
C LEU A 276 0.67 -14.66 17.33
N PHE A 277 -0.61 -15.00 17.06
CA PHE A 277 -1.72 -14.48 17.85
C PHE A 277 -1.61 -14.88 19.31
N TYR A 278 -1.32 -16.15 19.60
CA TYR A 278 -1.10 -16.58 20.98
C TYR A 278 0.07 -15.84 21.65
N GLY A 279 1.16 -15.61 20.89
CA GLY A 279 2.30 -14.83 21.36
C GLY A 279 1.90 -13.39 21.71
N ILE A 280 1.08 -12.73 20.89
CA ILE A 280 0.54 -11.39 21.19
C ILE A 280 -0.23 -11.42 22.50
N LEU A 281 -1.19 -12.34 22.64
CA LEU A 281 -2.03 -12.45 23.83
C LEU A 281 -1.22 -12.66 25.12
N ARG A 282 -0.11 -13.39 25.04
CA ARG A 282 0.82 -13.58 26.18
C ARG A 282 1.64 -12.36 26.53
N SER A 283 1.72 -11.37 25.65
CA SER A 283 2.61 -10.22 25.74
C SER A 283 1.99 -8.99 26.42
N TRP A 284 0.71 -9.02 26.77
CA TRP A 284 -0.10 -7.87 27.16
C TRP A 284 0.44 -7.04 28.36
N LYS A 285 0.99 -7.71 29.39
CA LYS A 285 1.57 -7.03 30.56
C LYS A 285 2.98 -6.53 30.26
N GLN A 286 3.82 -7.40 29.70
CA GLN A 286 5.25 -7.15 29.54
C GLN A 286 5.55 -6.10 28.45
N TYR A 287 4.76 -6.11 27.37
CA TYR A 287 4.95 -5.24 26.20
C TYR A 287 3.71 -4.39 25.93
N ALA A 288 3.13 -3.81 26.97
CA ALA A 288 1.90 -3.02 26.90
C ALA A 288 1.95 -1.91 25.82
N LEU A 289 3.12 -1.25 25.65
CA LEU A 289 3.33 -0.21 24.64
C LEU A 289 3.21 -0.69 23.18
N LEU A 290 3.37 -2.00 22.93
CA LEU A 290 3.13 -2.61 21.63
C LEU A 290 1.75 -3.27 21.57
N PHE A 291 1.38 -3.97 22.65
CA PHE A 291 0.16 -4.76 22.72
C PHE A 291 -1.11 -3.91 22.57
N TRP A 292 -1.27 -2.87 23.39
CA TRP A 292 -2.50 -2.09 23.40
C TRP A 292 -2.74 -1.32 22.10
N PRO A 293 -1.76 -0.65 21.48
CA PRO A 293 -1.96 -0.06 20.17
C PRO A 293 -2.39 -1.07 19.10
N ILE A 294 -1.82 -2.29 19.10
CA ILE A 294 -2.21 -3.36 18.18
C ILE A 294 -3.67 -3.76 18.39
N ILE A 295 -4.07 -4.00 19.65
CA ILE A 295 -5.42 -4.48 19.97
C ILE A 295 -6.46 -3.38 19.70
N ILE A 296 -6.19 -2.13 20.11
CA ILE A 296 -7.10 -1.00 19.87
C ILE A 296 -7.28 -0.81 18.35
N PHE A 297 -6.19 -0.88 17.58
CA PHE A 297 -6.27 -0.77 16.12
C PHE A 297 -7.14 -1.88 15.51
N LEU A 298 -6.94 -3.14 15.91
CA LEU A 298 -7.75 -4.27 15.44
C LEU A 298 -9.23 -4.12 15.82
N ILE A 299 -9.53 -3.74 17.06
CA ILE A 299 -10.90 -3.57 17.54
C ILE A 299 -11.61 -2.48 16.74
N LEU A 300 -10.99 -1.28 16.61
CA LEU A 300 -11.61 -0.16 15.93
C LEU A 300 -11.84 -0.47 14.43
N HIS A 301 -10.86 -1.06 13.73
CA HIS A 301 -11.04 -1.44 12.33
C HIS A 301 -12.03 -2.61 12.17
N SER A 302 -12.10 -3.54 13.13
CA SER A 302 -13.09 -4.62 13.14
C SER A 302 -14.50 -4.12 13.37
N TYR A 303 -14.68 -3.10 14.20
CA TYR A 303 -15.97 -2.46 14.45
C TYR A 303 -16.43 -1.59 13.27
N PHE A 304 -15.53 -0.88 12.62
CA PHE A 304 -15.87 0.02 11.53
C PHE A 304 -16.40 -0.75 10.31
N PRO A 305 -17.55 -0.34 9.69
CA PRO A 305 -18.19 -1.11 8.61
C PRO A 305 -17.34 -1.30 7.36
N ASN A 306 -16.62 -0.25 6.92
CA ASN A 306 -15.78 -0.29 5.73
C ASN A 306 -14.60 -1.27 5.92
N LYS A 307 -14.52 -2.31 5.06
CA LYS A 307 -13.57 -3.42 5.16
C LYS A 307 -12.66 -3.51 3.94
N GLN A 308 -11.67 -2.64 3.86
CA GLN A 308 -10.66 -2.72 2.81
C GLN A 308 -9.41 -3.43 3.35
N GLU A 309 -8.89 -4.40 2.59
CA GLU A 309 -7.78 -5.26 3.01
C GLU A 309 -6.51 -4.48 3.35
N ARG A 310 -6.27 -3.36 2.66
CA ARG A 310 -5.11 -2.49 2.89
C ARG A 310 -5.08 -1.83 4.27
N PHE A 311 -6.24 -1.63 4.93
CA PHE A 311 -6.29 -0.93 6.20
C PHE A 311 -5.53 -1.63 7.32
N ILE A 312 -5.31 -2.95 7.21
CA ILE A 312 -4.55 -3.72 8.20
C ILE A 312 -3.05 -3.82 7.91
N LEU A 313 -2.57 -3.30 6.77
CA LEU A 313 -1.14 -3.38 6.42
C LEU A 313 -0.23 -2.75 7.48
N PRO A 314 -0.56 -1.61 8.11
CA PRO A 314 0.30 -1.00 9.12
C PRO A 314 0.55 -1.88 10.35
N ILE A 315 -0.42 -2.74 10.72
CA ILE A 315 -0.30 -3.59 11.91
C ILE A 315 0.51 -4.87 11.66
N LEU A 316 0.62 -5.31 10.40
CA LEU A 316 1.21 -6.59 10.05
C LEU A 316 2.65 -6.78 10.56
N PRO A 317 3.58 -5.81 10.41
CA PRO A 317 4.91 -5.90 10.97
C PRO A 317 4.92 -5.99 12.51
N LEU A 318 4.01 -5.28 13.18
CA LEU A 318 3.88 -5.31 14.64
C LEU A 318 3.38 -6.66 15.14
N ILE A 319 2.46 -7.31 14.42
CA ILE A 319 1.99 -8.68 14.69
C ILE A 319 3.16 -9.66 14.56
N ILE A 320 3.97 -9.54 13.52
CA ILE A 320 5.15 -10.38 13.33
C ILE A 320 6.14 -10.17 14.48
N ILE A 321 6.45 -8.93 14.85
CA ILE A 321 7.39 -8.60 15.92
C ILE A 321 6.90 -9.15 17.26
N LEU A 322 5.75 -8.66 17.73
CA LEU A 322 5.25 -8.96 19.08
C LEU A 322 4.82 -10.41 19.20
N GLY A 323 4.16 -10.95 18.16
CA GLY A 323 3.73 -12.34 18.10
C GLY A 323 4.91 -13.31 18.19
N THR A 324 5.99 -13.04 17.43
CA THR A 324 7.20 -13.87 17.49
C THR A 324 7.89 -13.77 18.86
N VAL A 325 7.99 -12.57 19.44
CA VAL A 325 8.59 -12.37 20.77
C VAL A 325 7.84 -13.17 21.83
N GLY A 326 6.53 -12.96 21.93
CA GLY A 326 5.70 -13.64 22.92
C GLY A 326 5.65 -15.17 22.73
N TRP A 327 5.60 -15.63 21.46
CA TRP A 327 5.65 -17.05 21.16
C TRP A 327 7.00 -17.68 21.54
N GLN A 328 8.13 -17.04 21.22
CA GLN A 328 9.46 -17.56 21.59
C GLN A 328 9.64 -17.63 23.12
N GLN A 329 9.14 -16.63 23.86
CA GLN A 329 9.17 -16.66 25.33
C GLN A 329 8.29 -17.77 25.89
N PHE A 330 7.14 -18.01 25.30
CA PHE A 330 6.25 -19.10 25.72
C PHE A 330 6.85 -20.48 25.50
N ILE A 331 7.34 -20.78 24.30
CA ILE A 331 7.91 -22.09 24.01
C ILE A 331 9.18 -22.37 24.83
N ALA A 332 9.95 -21.35 25.20
CA ALA A 332 11.14 -21.52 26.04
C ALA A 332 10.79 -22.03 27.46
N LYS A 333 9.57 -21.74 27.95
CA LYS A 333 9.09 -22.15 29.28
C LYS A 333 8.12 -23.33 29.25
N SER A 334 7.60 -23.69 28.07
CA SER A 334 6.56 -24.72 27.94
C SER A 334 7.15 -26.12 27.85
N VAL A 335 6.93 -26.94 28.88
CA VAL A 335 7.33 -28.37 28.87
C VAL A 335 6.69 -29.13 27.71
N PHE A 336 5.43 -28.80 27.37
CA PHE A 336 4.71 -29.39 26.25
C PHE A 336 5.46 -29.19 24.92
N TRP A 337 5.87 -27.95 24.61
CA TRP A 337 6.56 -27.63 23.36
C TRP A 337 8.02 -28.07 23.35
N GLN A 338 8.67 -28.12 24.50
CA GLN A 338 10.02 -28.67 24.60
C GLN A 338 10.07 -30.16 24.25
N LYS A 339 9.02 -30.92 24.62
CA LYS A 339 8.88 -32.34 24.22
C LYS A 339 8.48 -32.49 22.75
N ARG A 340 7.87 -31.47 22.13
CA ARG A 340 7.34 -31.52 20.74
C ARG A 340 8.13 -30.65 19.75
N LYS A 341 9.42 -30.50 19.92
CA LYS A 341 10.29 -29.71 19.03
C LYS A 341 10.17 -30.10 17.55
N LYS A 342 9.89 -31.38 17.25
CA LYS A 342 9.68 -31.88 15.88
C LYS A 342 8.47 -31.20 15.22
N TRP A 343 7.35 -31.06 15.92
CA TRP A 343 6.16 -30.38 15.42
C TRP A 343 6.39 -28.90 15.14
N LEU A 344 7.12 -28.20 16.02
CA LEU A 344 7.52 -26.80 15.78
C LEU A 344 8.38 -26.69 14.52
N LYS A 345 9.34 -27.60 14.33
CA LYS A 345 10.20 -27.62 13.16
C LYS A 345 9.39 -27.85 11.88
N VAL A 346 8.47 -28.82 11.87
CA VAL A 346 7.58 -29.09 10.73
C VAL A 346 6.69 -27.89 10.41
N SER A 347 6.08 -27.24 11.41
CA SER A 347 5.27 -26.03 11.21
C SER A 347 6.04 -24.89 10.56
N TRP A 348 7.31 -24.68 10.97
CA TRP A 348 8.15 -23.65 10.34
C TRP A 348 8.63 -24.04 8.94
N ILE A 349 8.92 -25.33 8.67
CA ILE A 349 9.25 -25.81 7.33
C ILE A 349 8.05 -25.60 6.40
N TRP A 350 6.85 -26.00 6.83
CA TRP A 350 5.60 -25.77 6.09
C TRP A 350 5.39 -24.29 5.77
N PHE A 351 5.54 -23.42 6.76
CA PHE A 351 5.44 -21.98 6.57
C PHE A 351 6.43 -21.48 5.51
N TRP A 352 7.71 -21.87 5.61
CA TRP A 352 8.72 -21.37 4.67
C TRP A 352 8.51 -21.90 3.26
N ILE A 353 8.05 -23.13 3.09
CA ILE A 353 7.70 -23.68 1.76
C ILE A 353 6.60 -22.83 1.14
N LEU A 354 5.48 -22.64 1.81
CA LEU A 354 4.37 -21.83 1.28
C LEU A 354 4.75 -20.36 1.10
N ASN A 355 5.52 -19.81 2.05
CA ASN A 355 5.99 -18.43 1.93
C ASN A 355 6.86 -18.23 0.69
N ILE A 356 7.75 -19.16 0.34
CA ILE A 356 8.61 -19.08 -0.85
C ILE A 356 7.78 -19.25 -2.13
N ILE A 357 6.83 -20.21 -2.13
CA ILE A 357 5.92 -20.44 -3.25
C ILE A 357 5.10 -19.17 -3.57
N LEU A 358 4.73 -18.39 -2.56
CA LEU A 358 4.02 -17.11 -2.73
C LEU A 358 4.98 -15.94 -3.00
N LEU A 359 6.12 -15.86 -2.29
CA LEU A 359 7.07 -14.76 -2.37
C LEU A 359 7.59 -14.54 -3.79
N ILE A 360 7.99 -15.62 -4.46
CA ILE A 360 8.60 -15.53 -5.81
C ILE A 360 7.59 -14.96 -6.81
N PRO A 361 6.44 -15.60 -7.10
CA PRO A 361 5.53 -15.08 -8.11
C PRO A 361 4.96 -13.70 -7.76
N VAL A 362 4.69 -13.41 -6.48
CA VAL A 362 4.17 -12.11 -6.07
C VAL A 362 5.22 -11.00 -6.25
N THR A 363 6.50 -11.27 -5.95
CA THR A 363 7.60 -10.31 -6.14
C THR A 363 7.79 -9.95 -7.62
N PHE A 364 7.49 -10.86 -8.54
CA PHE A 364 7.66 -10.64 -9.98
C PHE A 364 6.36 -10.27 -10.71
N THR A 365 5.25 -10.09 -9.99
CA THR A 365 3.93 -9.86 -10.61
C THR A 365 3.76 -8.43 -11.11
N TYR A 366 3.54 -8.27 -12.40
CA TYR A 366 3.02 -7.03 -12.99
C TYR A 366 1.49 -6.96 -12.73
N SER A 367 1.09 -6.26 -11.70
CA SER A 367 -0.31 -6.15 -11.28
C SER A 367 -1.11 -5.24 -12.22
N LYS A 368 -2.29 -5.71 -12.66
CA LYS A 368 -3.19 -4.97 -13.57
C LYS A 368 -2.50 -4.54 -14.87
N LYS A 369 -1.66 -5.41 -15.39
CA LYS A 369 -0.85 -5.21 -16.60
C LYS A 369 -1.67 -4.73 -17.78
N ASN A 370 -2.81 -5.36 -18.01
CA ASN A 370 -3.68 -5.03 -19.14
C ASN A 370 -4.07 -3.55 -19.20
N ARG A 371 -4.39 -2.92 -18.05
CA ARG A 371 -4.79 -1.51 -18.02
C ARG A 371 -3.60 -0.55 -18.15
N VAL A 372 -2.51 -0.86 -17.48
CA VAL A 372 -1.30 -0.03 -17.51
C VAL A 372 -0.64 -0.05 -18.86
N GLU A 373 -0.37 -1.24 -19.43
CA GLU A 373 0.29 -1.38 -20.73
C GLU A 373 -0.57 -0.87 -21.88
N THR A 374 -1.90 -0.96 -21.77
CA THR A 374 -2.80 -0.39 -22.78
C THR A 374 -2.63 1.13 -22.89
N LEU A 375 -2.63 1.85 -21.78
CA LEU A 375 -2.44 3.30 -21.81
C LEU A 375 -1.00 3.68 -22.14
N TYR A 376 -0.04 2.92 -21.64
CA TYR A 376 1.37 3.14 -21.98
C TYR A 376 1.64 2.88 -23.48
N TYR A 377 1.00 1.89 -24.11
CA TYR A 377 1.04 1.71 -25.56
C TYR A 377 0.47 2.95 -26.28
N LEU A 378 -0.69 3.42 -25.84
CA LEU A 378 -1.31 4.60 -26.44
C LEU A 378 -0.48 5.87 -26.22
N SER A 379 0.30 6.01 -25.15
CA SER A 379 1.18 7.17 -24.95
C SER A 379 2.20 7.37 -26.07
N SER A 380 2.56 6.31 -26.80
CA SER A 380 3.48 6.38 -27.96
C SER A 380 2.82 6.89 -29.23
N LYS A 381 1.48 6.90 -29.32
CA LYS A 381 0.74 7.32 -30.52
C LYS A 381 0.61 8.84 -30.55
N LYS A 382 1.05 9.47 -31.65
CA LYS A 382 1.03 10.94 -31.78
C LYS A 382 -0.35 11.49 -32.20
N ASP A 383 -1.19 10.67 -32.79
CA ASP A 383 -2.45 11.02 -33.44
C ASP A 383 -3.69 10.84 -32.57
N ILE A 384 -3.55 10.68 -31.24
CA ILE A 384 -4.69 10.48 -30.34
C ILE A 384 -5.47 11.79 -30.16
N ASN A 385 -6.76 11.75 -30.52
CA ASN A 385 -7.71 12.84 -30.25
C ASN A 385 -8.61 12.57 -29.05
N GLY A 386 -8.84 11.31 -28.72
CA GLY A 386 -9.66 10.87 -27.62
C GLY A 386 -9.74 9.34 -27.56
N ILE A 387 -10.16 8.82 -26.41
CA ILE A 387 -10.22 7.39 -26.12
C ILE A 387 -11.62 7.05 -25.58
N VAL A 388 -12.27 6.04 -26.16
CA VAL A 388 -13.43 5.38 -25.55
C VAL A 388 -12.93 4.15 -24.78
N TRP A 389 -13.32 4.04 -23.50
CA TRP A 389 -12.99 2.89 -22.65
C TRP A 389 -14.26 2.08 -22.38
N GLU A 390 -14.45 1.04 -23.18
CA GLU A 390 -15.61 0.17 -23.10
C GLU A 390 -15.41 -0.96 -22.09
N SER A 391 -16.45 -1.27 -21.33
CA SER A 391 -16.45 -2.33 -20.34
C SER A 391 -17.82 -2.98 -20.20
N GLN A 392 -17.88 -4.31 -20.14
CA GLN A 392 -19.12 -5.06 -19.86
C GLN A 392 -19.57 -4.96 -18.37
N HIS A 393 -18.79 -4.31 -17.52
CA HIS A 393 -19.14 -4.10 -16.13
C HIS A 393 -20.07 -2.90 -15.98
N ARG A 394 -20.91 -2.92 -14.93
CA ARG A 394 -21.79 -1.78 -14.60
C ARG A 394 -21.02 -0.50 -14.31
N ILE A 395 -19.82 -0.64 -13.75
CA ILE A 395 -18.92 0.48 -13.45
C ILE A 395 -17.61 0.21 -14.18
N THR A 396 -17.12 1.19 -14.89
CA THR A 396 -15.81 1.10 -15.56
C THR A 396 -14.73 0.90 -14.51
N PRO A 397 -13.87 -0.10 -14.65
CA PRO A 397 -12.71 -0.27 -13.78
C PRO A 397 -11.83 0.99 -13.78
N PHE A 398 -11.11 1.22 -12.69
CA PHE A 398 -10.20 2.36 -12.59
C PHE A 398 -9.21 2.38 -13.76
N ILE A 399 -9.07 3.55 -14.39
CA ILE A 399 -8.23 3.80 -15.56
C ILE A 399 -7.00 4.57 -15.12
N PRO A 400 -5.77 4.02 -15.22
CA PRO A 400 -4.54 4.67 -14.75
C PRO A 400 -4.02 5.72 -15.76
N ILE A 401 -4.68 6.88 -15.83
CA ILE A 401 -4.44 7.94 -16.82
C ILE A 401 -2.98 8.43 -16.80
N PHE A 402 -2.31 8.39 -15.66
CA PHE A 402 -0.89 8.73 -15.53
C PHE A 402 -0.01 8.08 -16.61
N TYR A 403 -0.31 6.84 -17.01
CA TYR A 403 0.48 6.12 -18.03
C TYR A 403 0.20 6.55 -19.45
N LEU A 404 -0.85 7.31 -19.70
CA LEU A 404 -1.12 7.91 -21.01
C LEU A 404 -0.17 9.09 -21.29
N ASN A 405 0.32 9.75 -20.23
CA ASN A 405 1.30 10.83 -20.28
C ASN A 405 0.91 12.01 -21.19
N ARG A 406 -0.37 12.25 -21.35
CA ARG A 406 -0.94 13.37 -22.11
C ARG A 406 -2.40 13.62 -21.72
N ASP A 407 -2.84 14.83 -21.94
CA ASP A 407 -4.20 15.28 -21.68
C ASP A 407 -5.06 15.11 -22.94
N VAL A 408 -5.79 14.00 -23.00
CA VAL A 408 -6.77 13.73 -24.07
C VAL A 408 -8.11 13.30 -23.47
N PRO A 409 -9.24 13.62 -24.11
CA PRO A 409 -10.55 13.18 -23.64
C PRO A 409 -10.64 11.67 -23.51
N LEU A 410 -11.16 11.21 -22.37
CA LEU A 410 -11.36 9.79 -22.09
C LEU A 410 -12.82 9.55 -21.67
N TYR A 411 -13.55 8.87 -22.51
CA TYR A 411 -14.98 8.60 -22.36
C TYR A 411 -15.19 7.19 -21.83
N LYS A 412 -15.89 7.06 -20.70
CA LYS A 412 -16.24 5.76 -20.11
C LYS A 412 -17.52 5.23 -20.74
N TYR A 413 -17.46 3.99 -21.26
CA TYR A 413 -18.58 3.32 -21.86
C TYR A 413 -18.86 1.97 -21.16
N PRO A 414 -19.46 2.01 -19.93
CA PRO A 414 -19.85 0.80 -19.20
C PRO A 414 -21.11 0.19 -19.79
N ALA A 415 -21.40 -1.07 -19.47
CA ALA A 415 -22.58 -1.80 -19.93
C ALA A 415 -23.95 -1.12 -19.60
N THR A 416 -23.96 -0.17 -18.67
CA THR A 416 -25.16 0.59 -18.26
C THR A 416 -25.40 1.85 -19.09
N LYS A 417 -24.45 2.25 -19.93
CA LYS A 417 -24.52 3.46 -20.72
C LYS A 417 -24.96 3.13 -22.14
N SER A 418 -25.92 3.88 -22.68
CA SER A 418 -26.33 3.72 -24.08
C SER A 418 -25.35 4.39 -25.05
N SER A 419 -25.39 4.01 -26.33
CA SER A 419 -24.62 4.69 -27.38
C SER A 419 -25.06 6.15 -27.55
N GLN A 420 -26.35 6.43 -27.38
CA GLN A 420 -26.90 7.79 -27.44
C GLN A 420 -26.33 8.67 -26.32
N ASP A 421 -26.24 8.15 -25.09
CA ASP A 421 -25.62 8.87 -23.97
C ASP A 421 -24.13 9.12 -24.19
N LEU A 422 -23.44 8.17 -24.84
CA LEU A 422 -22.03 8.35 -25.18
C LEU A 422 -21.85 9.42 -26.26
N HIS A 423 -22.69 9.44 -27.30
CA HIS A 423 -22.70 10.50 -28.31
C HIS A 423 -22.96 11.87 -27.69
N ALA A 424 -24.00 11.98 -26.87
CA ALA A 424 -24.35 13.22 -26.19
C ALA A 424 -23.22 13.75 -25.28
N GLU A 425 -22.51 12.84 -24.59
CA GLU A 425 -21.35 13.21 -23.77
C GLU A 425 -20.19 13.72 -24.66
N ILE A 426 -19.88 13.06 -25.77
CA ILE A 426 -18.83 13.50 -26.71
C ILE A 426 -19.16 14.87 -27.27
N ASP A 427 -20.38 15.04 -27.79
CA ASP A 427 -20.85 16.28 -28.41
C ASP A 427 -20.84 17.45 -27.40
N SER A 428 -21.23 17.18 -26.14
CA SER A 428 -21.27 18.20 -25.08
C SER A 428 -19.89 18.77 -24.72
N THR A 429 -18.81 18.04 -25.00
CA THR A 429 -17.44 18.50 -24.69
C THR A 429 -16.86 19.43 -25.77
N GLY A 430 -17.44 19.46 -26.97
CA GLY A 430 -16.89 20.19 -28.13
C GLY A 430 -15.55 19.66 -28.62
N ASN A 431 -15.10 18.52 -28.12
CA ASN A 431 -13.86 17.86 -28.56
C ASN A 431 -14.08 17.08 -29.86
N PRO A 432 -13.00 16.85 -30.64
CA PRO A 432 -13.09 15.95 -31.80
C PRO A 432 -13.52 14.53 -31.37
N MET A 433 -14.18 13.81 -32.28
CA MET A 433 -14.53 12.40 -32.06
C MET A 433 -13.29 11.59 -31.65
N PRO A 434 -13.43 10.71 -30.63
CA PRO A 434 -12.36 9.81 -30.23
C PRO A 434 -11.94 8.94 -31.40
N ASN A 435 -10.63 8.78 -31.57
CA ASN A 435 -10.08 7.95 -32.65
C ASN A 435 -9.50 6.63 -32.16
N TYR A 436 -9.63 6.33 -30.85
CA TYR A 436 -9.30 5.03 -30.27
C TYR A 436 -10.40 4.51 -29.36
N ILE A 437 -10.62 3.18 -29.41
CA ILE A 437 -11.50 2.49 -28.46
C ILE A 437 -10.77 1.29 -27.86
N ILE A 438 -10.98 1.09 -26.56
CA ILE A 438 -10.44 -0.03 -25.78
C ILE A 438 -11.61 -0.89 -25.34
N PHE A 439 -11.62 -2.16 -25.73
CA PHE A 439 -12.57 -3.15 -25.23
C PHE A 439 -11.93 -4.00 -24.14
N LEU A 440 -12.56 -4.08 -22.96
CA LEU A 440 -12.12 -4.95 -21.88
C LEU A 440 -12.85 -6.30 -21.93
N GLY A 441 -12.07 -7.39 -21.88
CA GLY A 441 -12.56 -8.78 -21.86
C GLY A 441 -12.88 -9.37 -23.22
N GLU A 442 -12.76 -10.69 -23.32
CA GLU A 442 -12.97 -11.46 -24.56
C GLU A 442 -14.44 -11.82 -24.80
N LYS A 443 -15.28 -11.76 -23.76
CA LYS A 443 -16.68 -12.19 -23.88
C LYS A 443 -17.41 -11.38 -24.94
N GLU A 444 -17.98 -12.09 -25.93
CA GLU A 444 -18.74 -11.51 -27.04
C GLU A 444 -18.02 -10.38 -27.81
N ILE A 445 -16.68 -10.40 -27.85
CA ILE A 445 -15.88 -9.30 -28.40
C ILE A 445 -16.30 -8.93 -29.83
N ASN A 446 -16.49 -9.91 -30.69
CA ASN A 446 -16.89 -9.65 -32.09
C ASN A 446 -18.28 -8.97 -32.20
N LYS A 447 -19.22 -9.37 -31.34
CA LYS A 447 -20.56 -8.76 -31.29
C LYS A 447 -20.46 -7.30 -30.81
N ARG A 448 -19.64 -7.03 -29.80
CA ARG A 448 -19.42 -5.67 -29.25
C ARG A 448 -18.76 -4.75 -30.28
N ILE A 449 -17.77 -5.26 -31.02
CA ILE A 449 -17.13 -4.55 -32.13
C ILE A 449 -18.15 -4.20 -33.22
N LEU A 450 -18.91 -5.19 -33.68
CA LEU A 450 -19.93 -4.97 -34.72
C LEU A 450 -21.03 -4.00 -34.26
N CYS A 451 -21.46 -4.08 -33.00
CA CYS A 451 -22.43 -3.18 -32.42
C CYS A 451 -21.90 -1.73 -32.42
N PHE A 452 -20.68 -1.52 -31.92
CA PHE A 452 -20.05 -0.21 -31.91
C PHE A 452 -19.88 0.36 -33.33
N GLN A 453 -19.39 -0.45 -34.28
CA GLN A 453 -19.23 -0.04 -35.69
C GLN A 453 -20.57 0.40 -36.30
N LYS A 454 -21.65 -0.34 -36.03
CA LYS A 454 -22.99 0.00 -36.52
C LYS A 454 -23.56 1.27 -35.88
N GLU A 455 -23.43 1.40 -34.56
CA GLU A 455 -23.99 2.52 -33.81
C GLU A 455 -23.27 3.85 -34.10
N PHE A 456 -21.95 3.79 -34.30
CA PHE A 456 -21.12 4.97 -34.57
C PHE A 456 -20.77 5.17 -36.05
N ASN A 457 -21.32 4.33 -36.95
CA ASN A 457 -21.05 4.36 -38.38
C ASN A 457 -19.56 4.45 -38.73
N THR A 458 -18.72 3.61 -38.07
CA THR A 458 -17.26 3.66 -38.15
C THR A 458 -16.70 2.27 -38.51
N LYS A 459 -15.42 2.25 -38.91
CA LYS A 459 -14.65 1.00 -39.05
C LYS A 459 -13.62 0.96 -37.93
N LEU A 460 -13.37 -0.27 -37.40
CA LEU A 460 -12.41 -0.49 -36.35
C LEU A 460 -11.26 -1.36 -36.87
N THR A 461 -10.03 -0.90 -36.63
CA THR A 461 -8.82 -1.67 -36.96
C THR A 461 -8.09 -2.02 -35.66
N LEU A 462 -7.82 -3.33 -35.45
CA LEU A 462 -7.10 -3.80 -34.27
C LEU A 462 -5.65 -3.30 -34.30
N GLU A 463 -5.25 -2.55 -33.28
CA GLU A 463 -3.88 -2.05 -33.09
C GLU A 463 -3.05 -3.01 -32.22
N THR A 464 -3.61 -3.42 -31.08
CA THR A 464 -2.91 -4.34 -30.18
C THR A 464 -3.85 -5.06 -29.23
N LYS A 465 -3.37 -6.20 -28.70
CA LYS A 465 -4.00 -7.00 -27.65
C LYS A 465 -3.06 -7.06 -26.45
N VAL A 466 -3.52 -6.66 -25.29
CA VAL A 466 -2.74 -6.69 -24.05
C VAL A 466 -3.32 -7.72 -23.09
N ASN A 467 -2.56 -8.78 -22.84
CA ASN A 467 -2.95 -9.85 -21.92
C ASN A 467 -2.69 -9.45 -20.44
N PRO A 468 -3.51 -9.94 -19.50
CA PRO A 468 -3.24 -9.80 -18.07
C PRO A 468 -1.95 -10.55 -17.68
N SER A 469 -1.40 -10.23 -16.51
CA SER A 469 -0.32 -11.04 -15.92
C SER A 469 -0.87 -12.38 -15.44
N LEU A 470 0.02 -13.35 -15.20
CA LEU A 470 -0.38 -14.68 -14.70
C LEU A 470 -1.19 -14.58 -13.39
N ILE A 471 -0.71 -13.76 -12.44
CA ILE A 471 -1.42 -13.57 -11.15
C ILE A 471 -2.76 -12.87 -11.36
N ASP A 472 -2.84 -11.86 -12.22
CA ASP A 472 -4.11 -11.20 -12.54
C ASP A 472 -5.12 -12.21 -13.15
N ALA A 473 -4.66 -13.11 -14.02
CA ALA A 473 -5.50 -14.16 -14.60
C ALA A 473 -5.98 -15.17 -13.56
N ILE A 474 -5.11 -15.58 -12.63
CA ILE A 474 -5.47 -16.48 -11.51
C ILE A 474 -6.49 -15.79 -10.59
N LEU A 475 -6.27 -14.52 -10.23
CA LEU A 475 -7.19 -13.76 -9.39
C LEU A 475 -8.56 -13.56 -10.06
N TYR A 476 -8.58 -13.33 -11.37
CA TYR A 476 -9.82 -13.26 -12.14
C TYR A 476 -10.56 -14.61 -12.13
N TRP A 477 -9.84 -15.73 -12.35
CA TRP A 477 -10.42 -17.07 -12.31
C TRP A 477 -11.02 -17.41 -10.91
N LEU A 478 -10.33 -17.03 -9.82
CA LEU A 478 -10.79 -17.27 -8.46
C LEU A 478 -11.99 -16.40 -8.07
N ASN A 479 -12.04 -15.15 -8.50
CA ASN A 479 -13.11 -14.21 -8.18
C ASN A 479 -13.39 -13.23 -9.34
N PRO A 480 -14.11 -13.69 -10.40
CA PRO A 480 -14.36 -12.86 -11.58
C PRO A 480 -15.27 -11.65 -11.32
N LYS A 481 -16.05 -11.65 -10.22
CA LYS A 481 -16.90 -10.51 -9.87
C LYS A 481 -16.09 -9.37 -9.26
N GLY A 482 -15.06 -9.67 -8.50
CA GLY A 482 -14.22 -8.70 -7.81
C GLY A 482 -12.96 -8.30 -8.57
N ASN A 483 -12.45 -9.17 -9.46
CA ASN A 483 -11.22 -8.94 -10.22
C ASN A 483 -11.52 -8.84 -11.71
N VAL A 484 -11.54 -7.61 -12.23
CA VAL A 484 -11.85 -7.31 -13.65
C VAL A 484 -10.56 -7.15 -14.49
N ASN A 485 -9.53 -7.93 -14.18
CA ASN A 485 -8.24 -7.88 -14.86
C ASN A 485 -8.23 -8.84 -16.07
N GLN A 486 -9.04 -8.51 -17.06
CA GLN A 486 -9.19 -9.28 -18.31
C GLN A 486 -8.25 -8.75 -19.38
N VAL A 487 -8.28 -9.36 -20.55
CA VAL A 487 -7.56 -8.89 -21.75
C VAL A 487 -8.12 -7.54 -22.19
N SER A 488 -7.26 -6.65 -22.66
CA SER A 488 -7.64 -5.38 -23.30
C SER A 488 -7.34 -5.44 -24.79
N PHE A 489 -8.28 -5.01 -25.62
CA PHE A 489 -8.13 -4.87 -27.07
C PHE A 489 -8.19 -3.40 -27.44
N VAL A 490 -7.18 -2.90 -28.11
CA VAL A 490 -7.10 -1.52 -28.59
C VAL A 490 -7.40 -1.48 -30.08
N TYR A 491 -8.41 -0.72 -30.44
CA TYR A 491 -8.77 -0.48 -31.83
C TYR A 491 -8.64 0.99 -32.19
N LYS A 492 -8.17 1.26 -33.40
CA LYS A 492 -8.27 2.59 -34.03
C LYS A 492 -9.62 2.72 -34.70
N ILE A 493 -10.28 3.85 -34.53
CA ILE A 493 -11.54 4.24 -35.17
C ILE A 493 -11.17 4.97 -36.47
N LEU A 494 -11.71 4.50 -37.62
CA LEU A 494 -11.43 5.03 -38.96
C LEU A 494 -12.65 5.72 -39.52
#